data_b988cca1b1d0c53af6f2a9e095d2604b
#
_entry.id   b988cca1b1d0c53af6f2a9e095d2604b
#
_cell.length_a   1.000
_cell.length_b   1.000
_cell.length_c   1.000
_cell.angle_alpha   90.00
_cell.angle_beta   90.00
_cell.angle_gamma   90.00
#
_symmetry.space_group_name_H-M   'P 1'
#
loop_
_entity.id
_entity.type
_entity.pdbx_description
1 polymer ?
#
loop_
_entity_poly.entity_id
_entity_poly.type
_entity_poly.pdbx_seq_one_letter_code
_entity_poly.pdbx_strand_id
1 'polypeptide(L)'
;MKKISGGTAFYDGMWTTLDLLRRVKDSRKAIVVLTDGVDESLLDSGHERSDHSFEELLARVSEEDATIYPIYLNREEAELTSELKDPSTTERRRERIERRLKPNLTAHRQIEQLAEESAGSVFVVAGENELDGIYQRVAAELRLIYSLAYSSTNTTRDGKFRKINVAIKQEGAVVRTRRGYVSR
;
A
#
# COMPACT_ATOMS: atom_id res chain seq x y z
N MET A 1 -23.79 9.61 18.74
CA MET A 1 -22.62 8.86 18.24
C MET A 1 -21.44 9.19 19.14
N LYS A 2 -20.87 8.19 19.82
CA LYS A 2 -19.63 8.39 20.61
C LYS A 2 -18.51 8.67 19.63
N LYS A 3 -17.84 9.82 19.73
CA LYS A 3 -16.63 10.12 18.99
C LYS A 3 -15.58 9.08 19.43
N ILE A 4 -15.21 8.17 18.55
CA ILE A 4 -14.07 7.28 18.78
C ILE A 4 -12.84 8.18 18.66
N SER A 5 -12.26 8.56 19.78
CA SER A 5 -10.98 9.27 19.84
C SER A 5 -9.88 8.22 19.97
N GLY A 6 -9.33 7.79 18.88
CA GLY A 6 -8.20 6.88 18.83
C GLY A 6 -7.43 7.16 17.56
N GLY A 7 -6.10 6.97 17.59
CA GLY A 7 -5.27 7.04 16.40
C GLY A 7 -5.55 5.89 15.41
N THR A 8 -5.03 5.99 14.22
CA THR A 8 -5.10 4.92 13.21
C THR A 8 -3.85 4.07 13.31
N ALA A 9 -3.98 2.81 13.72
CA ALA A 9 -2.91 1.81 13.69
C ALA A 9 -2.96 1.05 12.34
N PHE A 10 -2.57 1.73 11.26
CA PHE A 10 -2.67 1.19 9.91
C PHE A 10 -1.77 -0.03 9.72
N TYR A 11 -0.53 0.03 10.19
CA TYR A 11 0.42 -1.08 10.01
C TYR A 11 -0.04 -2.33 10.76
N ASP A 12 -0.53 -2.20 11.99
CA ASP A 12 -1.06 -3.33 12.76
C ASP A 12 -2.33 -3.91 12.16
N GLY A 13 -3.19 -3.06 11.59
CA GLY A 13 -4.38 -3.49 10.88
C GLY A 13 -4.02 -4.35 9.65
N MET A 14 -3.04 -3.92 8.88
CA MET A 14 -2.52 -4.69 7.75
C MET A 14 -1.83 -5.97 8.20
N TRP A 15 -1.03 -5.91 9.25
CA TRP A 15 -0.36 -7.08 9.84
C TRP A 15 -1.37 -8.15 10.25
N THR A 16 -2.38 -7.75 11.01
CA THR A 16 -3.47 -8.65 11.45
C THR A 16 -4.22 -9.26 10.26
N THR A 17 -4.46 -8.47 9.21
CA THR A 17 -5.13 -8.96 7.99
C THR A 17 -4.29 -10.04 7.30
N LEU A 18 -2.97 -9.85 7.21
CA LEU A 18 -2.06 -10.86 6.66
C LEU A 18 -2.07 -12.14 7.50
N ASP A 19 -2.12 -12.04 8.83
CA ASP A 19 -2.23 -13.21 9.72
C ASP A 19 -3.54 -14.00 9.50
N LEU A 20 -4.64 -13.32 9.28
CA LEU A 20 -5.91 -13.96 8.95
C LEU A 20 -5.83 -14.69 7.61
N LEU A 21 -5.19 -14.09 6.60
CA LEU A 21 -5.04 -14.68 5.26
C LEU A 21 -4.11 -15.90 5.26
N ARG A 22 -3.17 -16.04 6.17
CA ARG A 22 -2.33 -17.25 6.31
C ARG A 22 -3.14 -18.51 6.59
N ARG A 23 -4.29 -18.36 7.23
CA ARG A 23 -5.19 -19.49 7.55
C ARG A 23 -5.95 -19.99 6.34
N VAL A 24 -6.06 -19.20 5.29
CA VAL A 24 -6.72 -19.55 4.04
C VAL A 24 -5.73 -20.31 3.16
N LYS A 25 -6.06 -21.54 2.79
CA LYS A 25 -5.25 -22.41 1.92
C LYS A 25 -5.92 -22.51 0.54
N ASP A 26 -5.12 -22.87 -0.45
CA ASP A 26 -5.57 -23.23 -1.81
C ASP A 26 -6.41 -22.15 -2.53
N SER A 27 -6.18 -20.88 -2.17
CA SER A 27 -6.88 -19.73 -2.77
C SER A 27 -5.91 -18.59 -3.05
N ARG A 28 -6.16 -17.87 -4.14
CA ARG A 28 -5.51 -16.58 -4.38
C ARG A 28 -6.03 -15.58 -3.35
N LYS A 29 -5.13 -14.85 -2.74
CA LYS A 29 -5.44 -13.90 -1.67
C LYS A 29 -5.29 -12.49 -2.19
N ALA A 30 -6.26 -11.65 -1.87
CA ALA A 30 -6.19 -10.23 -2.16
C ALA A 30 -6.70 -9.41 -0.97
N ILE A 31 -6.07 -8.28 -0.74
CA ILE A 31 -6.48 -7.27 0.24
C ILE A 31 -6.91 -6.04 -0.53
N VAL A 32 -8.14 -5.61 -0.34
CA VAL A 32 -8.61 -4.30 -0.79
C VAL A 32 -8.76 -3.43 0.45
N VAL A 33 -8.00 -2.37 0.55
CA VAL A 33 -8.01 -1.48 1.71
C VAL A 33 -8.30 -0.05 1.27
N LEU A 34 -9.34 0.56 1.87
CA LEU A 34 -9.69 1.97 1.70
C LEU A 34 -9.06 2.76 2.86
N THR A 35 -8.16 3.68 2.56
CA THR A 35 -7.38 4.39 3.58
C THR A 35 -6.76 5.67 3.04
N ASP A 36 -6.46 6.63 3.92
CA ASP A 36 -5.51 7.72 3.68
C ASP A 36 -4.06 7.29 3.99
N GLY A 37 -3.88 6.09 4.54
CA GLY A 37 -2.60 5.45 4.83
C GLY A 37 -1.80 6.07 5.96
N VAL A 38 -2.32 7.09 6.62
CA VAL A 38 -1.61 7.75 7.72
C VAL A 38 -1.71 6.90 8.97
N ASP A 39 -0.57 6.28 9.34
CA ASP A 39 -0.41 5.63 10.63
C ASP A 39 -0.10 6.66 11.71
N GLU A 40 -0.56 6.43 12.93
CA GLU A 40 -0.33 7.34 14.05
C GLU A 40 1.16 7.51 14.37
N SER A 41 2.00 6.54 14.02
CA SER A 41 3.47 6.65 14.14
C SER A 41 4.09 7.76 13.28
N LEU A 42 3.40 8.20 12.24
CA LEU A 42 3.81 9.32 11.39
C LEU A 42 3.42 10.69 11.97
N LEU A 43 2.60 10.69 13.00
CA LEU A 43 2.06 11.90 13.65
C LEU A 43 2.72 12.12 15.03
N ASP A 44 2.83 13.37 15.44
CA ASP A 44 3.26 13.73 16.78
C ASP A 44 2.02 14.07 17.64
N SER A 45 1.13 13.09 17.78
CA SER A 45 -0.21 13.28 18.34
C SER A 45 -0.34 12.81 19.79
N GLY A 46 0.57 11.93 20.24
CA GLY A 46 0.50 11.28 21.56
C GLY A 46 -0.56 10.18 21.66
N HIS A 47 -1.20 9.78 20.58
CA HIS A 47 -2.10 8.61 20.55
C HIS A 47 -1.32 7.30 20.45
N GLU A 48 -2.01 6.18 20.67
CA GLU A 48 -1.44 4.83 20.45
C GLU A 48 -1.00 4.66 19.00
N ARG A 49 0.22 4.20 18.82
CA ARG A 49 0.84 3.93 17.53
C ARG A 49 0.73 2.45 17.21
N SER A 50 0.97 2.09 15.95
CA SER A 50 1.20 0.68 15.61
C SER A 50 2.40 0.11 16.37
N ASP A 51 2.28 -1.13 16.82
CA ASP A 51 3.38 -1.90 17.44
C ASP A 51 4.43 -2.30 16.41
N HIS A 52 4.00 -2.49 15.15
CA HIS A 52 4.88 -2.82 14.02
C HIS A 52 5.28 -1.55 13.27
N SER A 53 6.53 -1.53 12.80
CA SER A 53 7.02 -0.49 11.89
C SER A 53 6.57 -0.75 10.45
N PHE A 54 6.67 0.27 9.60
CA PHE A 54 6.41 0.12 8.17
C PHE A 54 7.38 -0.88 7.51
N GLU A 55 8.64 -0.86 7.90
CA GLU A 55 9.68 -1.74 7.39
C GLU A 55 9.40 -3.22 7.72
N GLU A 56 8.91 -3.50 8.92
CA GLU A 56 8.49 -4.84 9.31
C GLU A 56 7.28 -5.30 8.51
N LEU A 57 6.28 -4.41 8.32
CA LEU A 57 5.12 -4.71 7.49
C LEU A 57 5.51 -4.98 6.03
N LEU A 58 6.40 -4.17 5.47
CA LEU A 58 6.86 -4.32 4.08
C LEU A 58 7.61 -5.65 3.89
N ALA A 59 8.49 -5.99 4.83
CA ALA A 59 9.18 -7.28 4.84
C ALA A 59 8.18 -8.45 4.93
N ARG A 60 7.14 -8.30 5.76
CA ARG A 60 6.07 -9.28 5.88
C ARG A 60 5.31 -9.46 4.58
N VAL A 61 4.93 -8.36 3.91
CA VAL A 61 4.22 -8.38 2.61
C VAL A 61 5.04 -9.11 1.56
N SER A 62 6.35 -8.92 1.52
CA SER A 62 7.23 -9.60 0.56
C SER A 62 7.24 -11.12 0.71
N GLU A 63 6.92 -11.63 1.90
CA GLU A 63 6.88 -13.08 2.19
C GLU A 63 5.50 -13.71 1.97
N GLU A 64 4.43 -12.91 1.99
CA GLU A 64 3.06 -13.42 1.89
C GLU A 64 2.58 -13.57 0.44
N ASP A 65 1.71 -14.56 0.22
CA ASP A 65 1.05 -14.77 -1.07
C ASP A 65 -0.29 -14.04 -1.11
N ALA A 66 -0.23 -12.72 -1.01
CA ALA A 66 -1.39 -11.84 -1.08
C ALA A 66 -1.08 -10.62 -1.93
N THR A 67 -2.01 -10.23 -2.81
CA THR A 67 -1.92 -9.00 -3.59
C THR A 67 -2.69 -7.89 -2.89
N ILE A 68 -2.09 -6.72 -2.74
CA ILE A 68 -2.70 -5.58 -2.03
C ILE A 68 -3.13 -4.53 -3.04
N TYR A 69 -4.40 -4.13 -2.94
CA TYR A 69 -5.03 -3.09 -3.74
C TYR A 69 -5.48 -1.94 -2.83
N PRO A 70 -4.61 -0.98 -2.55
CA PRO A 70 -5.00 0.19 -1.79
C PRO A 70 -5.90 1.10 -2.63
N ILE A 71 -7.00 1.55 -2.03
CA ILE A 71 -7.81 2.66 -2.50
C ILE A 71 -7.44 3.85 -1.63
N TYR A 72 -6.61 4.72 -2.19
CA TYR A 72 -6.01 5.82 -1.45
C TYR A 72 -6.89 7.07 -1.50
N LEU A 73 -7.32 7.52 -0.33
CA LEU A 73 -8.08 8.76 -0.16
C LEU A 73 -7.11 9.94 -0.06
N ASN A 74 -6.87 10.66 -1.17
CA ASN A 74 -5.90 11.74 -1.20
C ASN A 74 -6.51 13.14 -0.98
N ARG A 75 -7.69 13.24 -0.43
CA ARG A 75 -8.42 14.50 -0.31
C ARG A 75 -7.62 15.55 0.45
N GLU A 76 -7.10 15.22 1.64
CA GLU A 76 -6.32 16.15 2.45
C GLU A 76 -5.00 16.54 1.75
N GLU A 77 -4.31 15.58 1.16
CA GLU A 77 -3.08 15.83 0.40
C GLU A 77 -3.33 16.79 -0.78
N ALA A 78 -4.41 16.57 -1.54
CA ALA A 78 -4.78 17.38 -2.67
C ALA A 78 -5.15 18.83 -2.25
N GLU A 79 -5.95 18.98 -1.18
CA GLU A 79 -6.34 20.27 -0.63
C GLU A 79 -5.11 21.06 -0.15
N LEU A 80 -4.24 20.45 0.66
CA LEU A 80 -3.02 21.09 1.18
C LEU A 80 -2.04 21.45 0.06
N THR A 81 -1.88 20.57 -0.93
CA THR A 81 -1.02 20.81 -2.09
C THR A 81 -1.54 21.97 -2.94
N SER A 82 -2.85 22.06 -3.12
CA SER A 82 -3.48 23.18 -3.84
C SER A 82 -3.26 24.51 -3.11
N GLU A 83 -3.46 24.52 -1.79
CA GLU A 83 -3.24 25.73 -0.97
C GLU A 83 -1.76 26.16 -0.96
N LEU A 84 -0.83 25.21 -0.98
CA LEU A 84 0.60 25.51 -1.03
C LEU A 84 1.03 26.20 -2.35
N LYS A 85 0.33 25.88 -3.44
CA LYS A 85 0.56 26.49 -4.76
C LYS A 85 -0.05 27.88 -4.91
N ASP A 86 -0.93 28.31 -4.00
CA ASP A 86 -1.56 29.63 -4.05
C ASP A 86 -0.51 30.72 -3.71
N PRO A 87 -0.25 31.68 -4.63
CA PRO A 87 0.71 32.76 -4.39
C PRO A 87 0.35 33.67 -3.20
N SER A 88 -0.92 33.73 -2.80
CA SER A 88 -1.39 34.52 -1.67
C SER A 88 -1.10 33.84 -0.30
N THR A 89 -0.67 32.61 -0.29
CA THR A 89 -0.37 31.88 0.95
C THR A 89 0.84 32.47 1.65
N THR A 90 0.64 32.95 2.88
CA THR A 90 1.71 33.55 3.70
C THR A 90 2.74 32.51 4.12
N GLU A 91 4.01 32.93 4.37
CA GLU A 91 5.10 32.05 4.78
C GLU A 91 4.72 31.21 6.02
N ARG A 92 4.16 31.86 7.06
CA ARG A 92 3.70 31.15 8.28
C ARG A 92 2.62 30.10 7.96
N ARG A 93 1.80 30.34 6.95
CA ARG A 93 0.78 29.37 6.52
C ARG A 93 1.40 28.24 5.74
N ARG A 94 2.40 28.51 4.87
CA ARG A 94 3.18 27.50 4.13
C ARG A 94 3.83 26.50 5.09
N GLU A 95 4.57 26.98 6.08
CA GLU A 95 5.21 26.12 7.09
C GLU A 95 4.21 25.18 7.79
N ARG A 96 3.01 25.68 8.08
CA ARG A 96 1.95 24.87 8.69
C ARG A 96 1.43 23.81 7.72
N ILE A 97 1.21 24.16 6.47
CA ILE A 97 0.75 23.24 5.43
C ILE A 97 1.81 22.16 5.21
N GLU A 98 3.07 22.51 5.04
CA GLU A 98 4.17 21.57 4.84
C GLU A 98 4.28 20.56 5.98
N ARG A 99 4.12 21.02 7.23
CA ARG A 99 4.13 20.15 8.41
C ARG A 99 2.98 19.14 8.41
N ARG A 100 1.79 19.54 7.96
CA ARG A 100 0.63 18.65 7.82
C ARG A 100 0.74 17.73 6.61
N LEU A 101 1.33 18.22 5.52
CA LEU A 101 1.47 17.48 4.27
C LEU A 101 2.50 16.35 4.38
N LYS A 102 3.55 16.53 5.16
CA LYS A 102 4.66 15.56 5.29
C LYS A 102 4.21 14.14 5.67
N PRO A 103 3.36 13.92 6.69
CA PRO A 103 2.82 12.59 6.99
C PRO A 103 2.03 11.99 5.84
N ASN A 104 1.16 12.77 5.18
CA ASN A 104 0.37 12.32 4.04
C ASN A 104 1.24 11.86 2.87
N LEU A 105 2.27 12.63 2.50
CA LEU A 105 3.22 12.25 1.46
C LEU A 105 4.03 11.00 1.83
N THR A 106 4.33 10.81 3.10
CA THR A 106 5.02 9.61 3.57
C THR A 106 4.09 8.40 3.47
N ALA A 107 2.86 8.52 3.96
CA ALA A 107 1.83 7.50 3.87
C ALA A 107 1.55 7.08 2.42
N HIS A 108 1.41 8.06 1.51
CA HIS A 108 1.20 7.80 0.08
C HIS A 108 2.32 6.92 -0.50
N ARG A 109 3.58 7.29 -0.28
CA ARG A 109 4.74 6.49 -0.74
C ARG A 109 4.77 5.09 -0.14
N GLN A 110 4.41 4.95 1.13
CA GLN A 110 4.34 3.65 1.80
C GLN A 110 3.25 2.77 1.22
N ILE A 111 2.09 3.33 0.92
CA ILE A 111 0.99 2.64 0.23
C ILE A 111 1.42 2.16 -1.16
N GLU A 112 2.12 3.01 -1.94
CA GLU A 112 2.66 2.62 -3.23
C GLU A 112 3.65 1.45 -3.10
N GLN A 113 4.54 1.51 -2.11
CA GLN A 113 5.50 0.43 -1.84
C GLN A 113 4.83 -0.90 -1.47
N LEU A 114 3.76 -0.87 -0.64
CA LEU A 114 3.00 -2.07 -0.29
C LEU A 114 2.34 -2.70 -1.52
N ALA A 115 1.74 -1.86 -2.38
CA ALA A 115 1.14 -2.33 -3.63
C ALA A 115 2.19 -2.93 -4.57
N GLU A 116 3.31 -2.24 -4.80
CA GLU A 116 4.41 -2.75 -5.63
C GLU A 116 4.98 -4.08 -5.12
N GLU A 117 5.24 -4.18 -3.81
CA GLU A 117 5.84 -5.37 -3.21
C GLU A 117 4.92 -6.59 -3.35
N SER A 118 3.60 -6.37 -3.28
CA SER A 118 2.58 -7.42 -3.42
C SER A 118 2.12 -7.67 -4.86
N ALA A 119 2.71 -7.00 -5.86
CA ALA A 119 2.28 -7.01 -7.28
C ALA A 119 0.86 -6.44 -7.50
N GLY A 120 0.37 -5.59 -6.62
CA GLY A 120 -0.91 -4.90 -6.73
C GLY A 120 -0.83 -3.54 -7.40
N SER A 121 -1.86 -2.74 -7.21
CA SER A 121 -2.00 -1.39 -7.78
C SER A 121 -2.67 -0.45 -6.80
N VAL A 122 -2.22 0.79 -6.73
CA VAL A 122 -2.90 1.84 -5.98
C VAL A 122 -3.98 2.48 -6.85
N PHE A 123 -5.16 2.68 -6.27
CA PHE A 123 -6.26 3.46 -6.85
C PHE A 123 -6.42 4.73 -6.02
N VAL A 124 -6.15 5.88 -6.63
CA VAL A 124 -6.29 7.17 -5.97
C VAL A 124 -7.70 7.70 -6.21
N VAL A 125 -8.37 8.14 -5.14
CA VAL A 125 -9.70 8.73 -5.18
C VAL A 125 -9.74 10.07 -4.45
N ALA A 126 -10.41 11.04 -5.04
CA ALA A 126 -10.65 12.34 -4.44
C ALA A 126 -12.00 12.41 -3.70
N GLY A 127 -12.93 11.50 -4.00
CA GLY A 127 -14.27 11.49 -3.42
C GLY A 127 -15.00 10.17 -3.53
N GLU A 128 -16.07 10.03 -2.75
CA GLU A 128 -16.86 8.80 -2.63
C GLU A 128 -17.54 8.36 -3.93
N ASN A 129 -17.89 9.30 -4.80
CA ASN A 129 -18.55 9.05 -6.08
C ASN A 129 -17.67 8.30 -7.10
N GLU A 130 -16.37 8.19 -6.85
CA GLU A 130 -15.43 7.45 -7.70
C GLU A 130 -15.31 5.98 -7.29
N LEU A 131 -15.76 5.61 -6.08
CA LEU A 131 -15.53 4.28 -5.49
C LEU A 131 -16.14 3.14 -6.31
N ASP A 132 -17.37 3.31 -6.84
CA ASP A 132 -18.02 2.27 -7.64
C ASP A 132 -17.19 1.87 -8.87
N GLY A 133 -16.66 2.86 -9.58
CA GLY A 133 -15.78 2.62 -10.73
C GLY A 133 -14.47 1.92 -10.34
N ILE A 134 -13.93 2.25 -9.17
CA ILE A 134 -12.70 1.63 -8.64
C ILE A 134 -12.94 0.18 -8.25
N TYR A 135 -14.03 -0.14 -7.55
CA TYR A 135 -14.33 -1.53 -7.23
C TYR A 135 -14.48 -2.42 -8.47
N GLN A 136 -15.09 -1.89 -9.54
CA GLN A 136 -15.15 -2.60 -10.82
C GLN A 136 -13.77 -2.84 -11.43
N ARG A 137 -12.86 -1.85 -11.36
CA ARG A 137 -11.48 -1.99 -11.85
C ARG A 137 -10.69 -3.00 -11.03
N VAL A 138 -10.78 -2.97 -9.70
CA VAL A 138 -10.14 -3.97 -8.81
C VAL A 138 -10.66 -5.36 -9.15
N ALA A 139 -11.99 -5.53 -9.30
CA ALA A 139 -12.58 -6.81 -9.66
C ALA A 139 -12.11 -7.31 -11.04
N ALA A 140 -11.91 -6.42 -12.01
CA ALA A 140 -11.35 -6.76 -13.31
C ALA A 140 -9.88 -7.20 -13.20
N GLU A 141 -9.05 -6.49 -12.45
CA GLU A 141 -7.65 -6.87 -12.21
C GLU A 141 -7.52 -8.23 -11.52
N LEU A 142 -8.34 -8.51 -10.52
CA LEU A 142 -8.37 -9.80 -9.82
C LEU A 142 -8.67 -10.99 -10.75
N ARG A 143 -9.42 -10.76 -11.83
CA ARG A 143 -9.70 -11.79 -12.85
C ARG A 143 -8.52 -12.05 -13.79
N LEU A 144 -7.59 -11.09 -13.90
CA LEU A 144 -6.42 -11.15 -14.80
C LEU A 144 -5.13 -11.62 -14.12
N ILE A 145 -5.22 -12.09 -12.88
CA ILE A 145 -4.05 -12.62 -12.16
C ILE A 145 -3.71 -14.01 -12.70
N TYR A 146 -2.46 -14.19 -13.09
CA TYR A 146 -1.89 -15.47 -13.51
C TYR A 146 -0.93 -16.00 -12.44
N SER A 147 -0.98 -17.29 -12.15
CA SER A 147 0.00 -17.97 -11.32
C SER A 147 1.03 -18.65 -12.19
N LEU A 148 2.29 -18.29 -12.02
CA LEU A 148 3.41 -18.90 -12.72
C LEU A 148 4.27 -19.64 -11.69
N ALA A 149 4.54 -20.91 -11.96
CA ALA A 149 5.48 -21.70 -11.16
C ALA A 149 6.76 -21.98 -11.99
N TYR A 150 7.91 -21.86 -11.34
CA TYR A 150 9.19 -22.19 -11.93
C TYR A 150 10.11 -22.82 -10.90
N SER A 151 11.06 -23.61 -11.37
CA SER A 151 12.14 -24.13 -10.52
C SER A 151 13.39 -23.30 -10.72
N SER A 152 13.94 -22.76 -9.66
CA SER A 152 15.19 -21.99 -9.72
C SER A 152 16.35 -22.90 -10.10
N THR A 153 17.19 -22.47 -11.04
CA THR A 153 18.44 -23.14 -11.36
C THR A 153 19.48 -23.05 -10.25
N ASN A 154 19.36 -22.02 -9.40
CA ASN A 154 20.16 -21.89 -8.20
C ASN A 154 19.40 -22.47 -7.01
N THR A 155 19.80 -23.66 -6.58
CA THR A 155 19.17 -24.42 -5.48
C THR A 155 19.74 -24.10 -4.09
N THR A 156 20.73 -23.19 -4.00
CA THR A 156 21.37 -22.84 -2.73
C THR A 156 20.37 -22.10 -1.83
N ARG A 157 20.15 -22.62 -0.63
CA ARG A 157 19.31 -22.00 0.40
C ARG A 157 20.19 -21.14 1.34
N ASP A 158 20.52 -19.93 0.87
CA ASP A 158 21.48 -19.05 1.52
C ASP A 158 20.85 -17.83 2.21
N GLY A 159 19.52 -17.78 2.28
CA GLY A 159 18.80 -16.66 2.88
C GLY A 159 18.85 -15.37 2.06
N LYS A 160 19.42 -15.38 0.84
CA LYS A 160 19.56 -14.18 0.03
C LYS A 160 18.30 -13.92 -0.79
N PHE A 161 18.05 -12.63 -1.02
CA PHE A 161 16.99 -12.18 -1.90
C PHE A 161 17.31 -12.51 -3.36
N ARG A 162 16.35 -13.09 -4.08
CA ARG A 162 16.43 -13.43 -5.48
C ARG A 162 15.40 -12.63 -6.27
N LYS A 163 15.88 -11.78 -7.15
CA LYS A 163 15.01 -10.97 -8.00
C LYS A 163 14.31 -11.83 -9.04
N ILE A 164 13.01 -11.60 -9.23
CA ILE A 164 12.20 -12.16 -10.30
C ILE A 164 12.05 -11.11 -11.39
N ASN A 165 12.19 -11.51 -12.64
CA ASN A 165 11.87 -10.68 -13.79
C ASN A 165 10.97 -11.47 -14.73
N VAL A 166 9.76 -10.98 -14.96
CA VAL A 166 8.80 -11.58 -15.89
C VAL A 166 8.65 -10.64 -17.08
N ALA A 167 8.89 -11.16 -18.28
CA ALA A 167 8.69 -10.44 -19.51
C ALA A 167 7.66 -11.16 -20.39
N ILE A 168 6.82 -10.40 -21.06
CA ILE A 168 5.86 -10.94 -22.05
C ILE A 168 6.15 -10.33 -23.42
N LYS A 169 5.80 -11.09 -24.46
CA LYS A 169 6.05 -10.68 -25.85
C LYS A 169 4.95 -9.78 -26.43
N GLN A 170 3.88 -9.52 -25.68
CA GLN A 170 2.75 -8.72 -26.13
C GLN A 170 3.07 -7.23 -26.01
N GLU A 171 3.01 -6.49 -27.11
CA GLU A 171 3.18 -5.03 -27.13
C GLU A 171 2.08 -4.33 -26.30
N GLY A 172 2.47 -3.29 -25.57
CA GLY A 172 1.55 -2.47 -24.76
C GLY A 172 1.06 -3.13 -23.46
N ALA A 173 1.46 -4.39 -23.18
CA ALA A 173 1.08 -5.04 -21.93
C ALA A 173 2.05 -4.70 -20.80
N VAL A 174 1.51 -4.39 -19.62
CA VAL A 174 2.27 -4.12 -18.40
C VAL A 174 2.22 -5.36 -17.52
N VAL A 175 3.38 -5.87 -17.13
CA VAL A 175 3.51 -6.99 -16.21
C VAL A 175 3.76 -6.45 -14.81
N ARG A 176 2.89 -6.83 -13.85
CA ARG A 176 3.13 -6.62 -12.44
C ARG A 176 3.43 -7.96 -11.80
N THR A 177 4.52 -8.03 -11.07
CA THR A 177 4.96 -9.24 -10.37
C THR A 177 5.71 -8.85 -9.13
N ARG A 178 5.79 -9.73 -8.16
CA ARG A 178 6.66 -9.55 -7.00
C ARG A 178 8.08 -9.28 -7.44
N ARG A 179 8.79 -8.46 -6.69
CA ARG A 179 10.19 -8.14 -6.97
C ARG A 179 11.12 -9.35 -6.87
N GLY A 180 10.76 -10.32 -6.03
CA GLY A 180 11.58 -11.49 -5.80
C GLY A 180 11.11 -12.33 -4.61
N TYR A 181 12.00 -13.15 -4.09
CA TYR A 181 11.79 -13.98 -2.91
C TYR A 181 13.11 -14.20 -2.16
N VAL A 182 13.02 -14.55 -0.88
CA VAL A 182 14.17 -14.97 -0.07
C VAL A 182 14.33 -16.48 -0.20
N SER A 183 15.53 -16.93 -0.58
CA SER A 183 15.86 -18.37 -0.72
C SER A 183 15.99 -19.02 0.66
N ARG A 184 14.99 -19.80 1.05
CA ARG A 184 14.94 -20.56 2.31
C ARG A 184 15.10 -22.06 2.09
#